data_809e02ad974d12f3149ba2e00dc21a62
#
_entry.id   809e02ad974d12f3149ba2e00dc21a62
#
_cell.length_a   1.000
_cell.length_b   1.000
_cell.length_c   1.000
_cell.angle_alpha   90.00
_cell.angle_beta   90.00
_cell.angle_gamma   90.00
#
_symmetry.space_group_name_H-M   'P 1'
#
loop_
_entity.id
_entity.type
_entity.pdbx_description
1 polymer ?
#
loop_
_entity_poly.entity_id
_entity_poly.type
_entity_poly.pdbx_seq_one_letter_code
_entity_poly.pdbx_strand_id
1 'polypeptide(L)'
;MDETGRGTEFKPIPKPVLERMPQYLSYLKNRFPEPGARISAAAIARDMGLHPVQVRKDLACITGGKPRTGFSVSDLIEGIERFFGYGNVKGAVLAGAGHLGQALLTYRGFADYGLDIKAAFDTDPALIGTRIHGKPVYAMDRLSEMVAALDARIGIVTVPAQAAQQVCDAMAAAGISAIWNFAPAYVEVPRPIILQNENIATSLALLSSKLSMMDERGR
;
A
#
# COMPACT_ATOMS: atom_id res chain seq x y z
N MET A 1 -23.79 1.85 38.84
CA MET A 1 -24.53 1.44 37.65
C MET A 1 -23.55 1.38 36.53
N ASP A 2 -23.26 0.18 36.10
CA ASP A 2 -22.17 -0.24 35.26
C ASP A 2 -22.52 0.00 33.80
N GLU A 3 -21.77 0.83 33.08
CA GLU A 3 -21.77 0.83 31.62
C GLU A 3 -20.41 0.33 31.12
N THR A 4 -20.33 -0.98 31.06
CA THR A 4 -19.25 -1.72 30.44
C THR A 4 -19.24 -1.43 28.93
N GLY A 5 -18.34 -0.52 28.52
CA GLY A 5 -17.96 -0.34 27.12
C GLY A 5 -17.36 -1.64 26.59
N ARG A 6 -18.13 -2.37 25.77
CA ARG A 6 -17.61 -3.51 24.99
C ARG A 6 -16.65 -2.97 23.94
N GLY A 7 -15.38 -2.91 24.30
CA GLY A 7 -14.30 -2.82 23.33
C GLY A 7 -14.39 -4.05 22.42
N THR A 8 -14.69 -3.86 21.16
CA THR A 8 -14.56 -4.88 20.11
C THR A 8 -13.09 -5.27 20.06
N GLU A 9 -12.71 -6.39 20.69
CA GLU A 9 -11.43 -7.03 20.45
C GLU A 9 -11.33 -7.35 18.96
N PHE A 10 -10.62 -6.52 18.22
CA PHE A 10 -10.26 -6.84 16.85
C PHE A 10 -9.30 -8.03 16.89
N LYS A 11 -9.82 -9.22 16.56
CA LYS A 11 -8.94 -10.36 16.31
C LYS A 11 -7.96 -9.99 15.20
N PRO A 12 -6.66 -10.19 15.42
CA PRO A 12 -5.68 -9.85 14.40
C PRO A 12 -6.00 -10.59 13.10
N ILE A 13 -6.18 -9.83 12.02
CA ILE A 13 -6.46 -10.43 10.71
C ILE A 13 -5.18 -11.08 10.19
N PRO A 14 -5.22 -12.32 9.71
CA PRO A 14 -4.05 -13.01 9.19
C PRO A 14 -3.43 -12.27 8.01
N LYS A 15 -2.09 -12.20 7.95
CA LYS A 15 -1.34 -11.53 6.87
C LYS A 15 -1.82 -11.90 5.46
N PRO A 16 -2.08 -13.18 5.12
CA PRO A 16 -2.58 -13.53 3.78
C PRO A 16 -3.95 -12.93 3.45
N VAL A 17 -4.79 -12.65 4.44
CA VAL A 17 -6.08 -11.96 4.24
C VAL A 17 -5.85 -10.50 3.93
N LEU A 18 -4.94 -9.84 4.69
CA LEU A 18 -4.55 -8.46 4.45
C LEU A 18 -4.01 -8.23 3.03
N GLU A 19 -3.19 -9.16 2.52
CA GLU A 19 -2.59 -9.09 1.18
C GLU A 19 -3.62 -9.22 0.05
N ARG A 20 -4.76 -9.89 0.30
CA ARG A 20 -5.82 -10.06 -0.71
C ARG A 20 -6.86 -8.95 -0.70
N MET A 21 -7.06 -8.26 0.40
CA MET A 21 -8.09 -7.22 0.52
C MET A 21 -8.00 -6.10 -0.52
N PRO A 22 -6.80 -5.55 -0.83
CA PRO A 22 -6.66 -4.56 -1.89
C PRO A 22 -7.06 -5.10 -3.27
N GLN A 23 -6.82 -6.40 -3.52
CA GLN A 23 -7.23 -7.05 -4.77
C GLN A 23 -8.76 -7.16 -4.87
N TYR A 24 -9.43 -7.53 -3.76
CA TYR A 24 -10.90 -7.50 -3.70
C TYR A 24 -11.45 -6.10 -3.94
N LEU A 25 -10.86 -5.09 -3.32
CA LEU A 25 -11.29 -3.69 -3.50
C LEU A 25 -11.18 -3.25 -4.95
N SER A 26 -10.01 -3.49 -5.57
CA SER A 26 -9.79 -3.18 -6.98
C SER A 26 -10.78 -3.91 -7.91
N TYR A 27 -10.99 -5.20 -7.68
CA TYR A 27 -11.97 -6.00 -8.43
C TYR A 27 -13.39 -5.43 -8.29
N LEU A 28 -13.82 -5.12 -7.06
CA LEU A 28 -15.17 -4.62 -6.81
C LEU A 28 -15.40 -3.25 -7.45
N LYS A 29 -14.47 -2.31 -7.30
CA LYS A 29 -14.56 -0.97 -7.89
C LYS A 29 -14.59 -1.00 -9.41
N ASN A 30 -13.74 -1.82 -10.03
CA ASN A 30 -13.65 -1.89 -11.49
C ASN A 30 -14.83 -2.65 -12.14
N ARG A 31 -15.37 -3.66 -11.45
CA ARG A 31 -16.39 -4.54 -12.01
C ARG A 31 -17.82 -4.05 -11.76
N PHE A 32 -18.04 -3.29 -10.68
CA PHE A 32 -19.35 -2.86 -10.23
C PHE A 32 -19.35 -1.36 -9.90
N PRO A 33 -19.26 -0.49 -10.92
CA PRO A 33 -19.28 0.96 -10.70
C PRO A 33 -20.64 1.48 -10.24
N GLU A 34 -21.72 0.72 -10.48
CA GLU A 34 -23.08 1.14 -10.14
C GLU A 34 -23.43 0.77 -8.68
N PRO A 35 -24.10 1.69 -7.95
CA PRO A 35 -24.55 1.43 -6.59
C PRO A 35 -25.65 0.35 -6.55
N GLY A 36 -25.75 -0.38 -5.44
CA GLY A 36 -26.81 -1.37 -5.21
C GLY A 36 -26.51 -2.78 -5.73
N ALA A 37 -25.38 -3.01 -6.38
CA ALA A 37 -24.98 -4.35 -6.83
C ALA A 37 -24.78 -5.30 -5.65
N ARG A 38 -25.13 -6.58 -5.86
CA ARG A 38 -24.86 -7.68 -4.91
C ARG A 38 -24.02 -8.75 -5.57
N ILE A 39 -23.10 -9.33 -4.79
CA ILE A 39 -22.20 -10.37 -5.27
C ILE A 39 -22.05 -11.50 -4.26
N SER A 40 -21.88 -12.72 -4.73
CA SER A 40 -21.59 -13.88 -3.89
C SER A 40 -20.08 -14.11 -3.78
N ALA A 41 -19.63 -14.69 -2.66
CA ALA A 41 -18.25 -15.13 -2.52
C ALA A 41 -17.84 -16.15 -3.60
N ALA A 42 -18.77 -16.94 -4.11
CA ALA A 42 -18.51 -17.88 -5.20
C ALA A 42 -18.23 -17.15 -6.53
N ALA A 43 -18.95 -16.06 -6.82
CA ALA A 43 -18.73 -15.26 -8.02
C ALA A 43 -17.36 -14.57 -7.97
N ILE A 44 -17.03 -13.93 -6.84
CA ILE A 44 -15.69 -13.33 -6.64
C ILE A 44 -14.59 -14.39 -6.81
N ALA A 45 -14.76 -15.56 -6.18
CA ALA A 45 -13.79 -16.64 -6.26
C ALA A 45 -13.55 -17.12 -7.68
N ARG A 46 -14.61 -17.32 -8.45
CA ARG A 46 -14.55 -17.74 -9.86
C ARG A 46 -13.79 -16.71 -10.69
N ASP A 47 -14.15 -15.43 -10.54
CA ASP A 47 -13.62 -14.35 -11.37
C ASP A 47 -12.15 -14.03 -11.04
N MET A 48 -11.74 -14.27 -9.80
CA MET A 48 -10.36 -14.04 -9.32
C MET A 48 -9.49 -15.30 -9.26
N GLY A 49 -9.99 -16.48 -9.65
CA GLY A 49 -9.25 -17.73 -9.59
C GLY A 49 -8.95 -18.21 -8.16
N LEU A 50 -9.83 -17.89 -7.18
CA LEU A 50 -9.68 -18.21 -5.77
C LEU A 50 -10.66 -19.32 -5.34
N HIS A 51 -10.42 -19.88 -4.14
CA HIS A 51 -11.35 -20.87 -3.57
C HIS A 51 -12.54 -20.15 -2.86
N PRO A 52 -13.83 -20.54 -3.12
CA PRO A 52 -15.01 -19.88 -2.56
C PRO A 52 -15.06 -19.82 -1.03
N VAL A 53 -14.55 -20.85 -0.36
CA VAL A 53 -14.48 -20.90 1.12
C VAL A 53 -13.48 -19.86 1.65
N GLN A 54 -12.37 -19.67 0.95
CA GLN A 54 -11.35 -18.68 1.29
C GLN A 54 -11.93 -17.27 1.18
N VAL A 55 -12.52 -16.93 0.03
CA VAL A 55 -13.16 -15.62 -0.19
C VAL A 55 -14.22 -15.33 0.87
N ARG A 56 -15.06 -16.32 1.20
CA ARG A 56 -16.09 -16.17 2.23
C ARG A 56 -15.52 -15.88 3.61
N LYS A 57 -14.42 -16.55 3.98
CA LYS A 57 -13.73 -16.32 5.26
C LYS A 57 -13.07 -14.95 5.29
N ASP A 58 -12.42 -14.56 4.22
CA ASP A 58 -11.75 -13.27 4.10
C ASP A 58 -12.77 -12.13 4.24
N LEU A 59 -13.84 -12.14 3.47
CA LEU A 59 -14.87 -11.10 3.52
C LEU A 59 -15.61 -11.07 4.87
N ALA A 60 -15.77 -12.20 5.54
CA ALA A 60 -16.36 -12.25 6.88
C ALA A 60 -15.54 -11.49 7.94
N CYS A 61 -14.22 -11.34 7.75
CA CYS A 61 -13.38 -10.53 8.63
C CYS A 61 -13.74 -9.03 8.57
N ILE A 62 -14.26 -8.56 7.43
CA ILE A 62 -14.62 -7.16 7.20
C ILE A 62 -16.09 -6.89 7.52
N THR A 63 -16.98 -7.80 7.15
CA THR A 63 -18.43 -7.58 7.26
C THR A 63 -19.03 -8.05 8.59
N GLY A 64 -18.24 -8.73 9.42
CA GLY A 64 -18.72 -9.29 10.68
C GLY A 64 -19.75 -10.43 10.54
N GLY A 65 -20.04 -10.89 9.31
CA GLY A 65 -21.06 -11.89 9.09
C GLY A 65 -20.99 -12.63 7.74
N LYS A 66 -21.88 -13.62 7.60
CA LYS A 66 -22.04 -14.42 6.38
C LYS A 66 -23.45 -14.21 5.84
N PRO A 67 -23.70 -13.21 4.99
CA PRO A 67 -25.04 -12.96 4.48
C PRO A 67 -25.54 -14.15 3.62
N ARG A 68 -26.77 -14.55 3.85
CA ARG A 68 -27.43 -15.66 3.09
C ARG A 68 -27.67 -15.31 1.63
N THR A 69 -27.86 -14.02 1.33
CA THR A 69 -28.27 -13.49 0.01
C THR A 69 -27.13 -12.83 -0.76
N GLY A 70 -25.87 -13.11 -0.41
CA GLY A 70 -24.70 -12.45 -0.97
C GLY A 70 -24.37 -11.10 -0.27
N PHE A 71 -23.25 -10.52 -0.64
CA PHE A 71 -22.76 -9.26 -0.08
C PHE A 71 -23.26 -8.07 -0.90
N SER A 72 -23.57 -6.96 -0.27
CA SER A 72 -23.67 -5.66 -0.93
C SER A 72 -22.27 -5.24 -1.36
N VAL A 73 -22.10 -4.82 -2.61
CA VAL A 73 -20.80 -4.38 -3.13
C VAL A 73 -20.36 -3.09 -2.41
N SER A 74 -21.27 -2.15 -2.19
CA SER A 74 -20.97 -0.92 -1.44
C SER A 74 -20.49 -1.21 -0.02
N ASP A 75 -21.19 -2.11 0.71
CA ASP A 75 -20.81 -2.45 2.09
C ASP A 75 -19.42 -3.13 2.14
N LEU A 76 -19.09 -3.94 1.12
CA LEU A 76 -17.76 -4.54 1.01
C LEU A 76 -16.68 -3.48 0.76
N ILE A 77 -16.91 -2.57 -0.18
CA ILE A 77 -15.98 -1.49 -0.49
C ILE A 77 -15.76 -0.64 0.75
N GLU A 78 -16.82 -0.13 1.36
CA GLU A 78 -16.73 0.68 2.58
C GLU A 78 -16.06 -0.06 3.74
N GLY A 79 -16.39 -1.35 3.91
CA GLY A 79 -15.78 -2.19 4.95
C GLY A 79 -14.28 -2.34 4.74
N ILE A 80 -13.83 -2.60 3.52
CA ILE A 80 -12.40 -2.71 3.19
C ILE A 80 -11.70 -1.35 3.37
N GLU A 81 -12.28 -0.27 2.86
CA GLU A 81 -11.73 1.08 2.96
C GLU A 81 -11.60 1.54 4.43
N ARG A 82 -12.63 1.31 5.22
CA ARG A 82 -12.60 1.61 6.66
C ARG A 82 -11.53 0.80 7.39
N PHE A 83 -11.41 -0.48 7.06
CA PHE A 83 -10.42 -1.35 7.67
C PHE A 83 -8.99 -0.88 7.40
N PHE A 84 -8.68 -0.46 6.18
CA PHE A 84 -7.37 0.09 5.82
C PHE A 84 -7.21 1.57 6.19
N GLY A 85 -8.27 2.21 6.65
CA GLY A 85 -8.25 3.64 6.97
C GLY A 85 -8.04 4.54 5.75
N TYR A 86 -8.55 4.12 4.58
CA TYR A 86 -8.41 4.89 3.33
C TYR A 86 -9.12 6.25 3.37
N GLY A 87 -10.11 6.42 4.25
CA GLY A 87 -10.71 7.73 4.52
C GLY A 87 -9.81 8.70 5.29
N ASN A 88 -8.72 8.21 5.90
CA ASN A 88 -7.74 9.03 6.61
C ASN A 88 -6.53 9.25 5.69
N VAL A 89 -6.46 10.41 5.06
CA VAL A 89 -5.33 10.78 4.19
C VAL A 89 -4.04 10.78 5.00
N LYS A 90 -3.12 9.90 4.65
CA LYS A 90 -1.80 9.81 5.27
C LYS A 90 -0.80 10.59 4.42
N GLY A 91 -0.16 11.59 5.03
CA GLY A 91 0.92 12.33 4.40
C GLY A 91 2.13 11.43 4.18
N ALA A 92 2.69 11.49 2.97
CA ALA A 92 3.93 10.82 2.62
C ALA A 92 4.96 11.79 2.06
N VAL A 93 6.23 11.44 2.19
CA VAL A 93 7.36 12.08 1.52
C VAL A 93 8.14 11.04 0.72
N LEU A 94 8.77 11.48 -0.36
CA LEU A 94 9.52 10.61 -1.25
C LEU A 94 10.98 11.06 -1.31
N ALA A 95 11.93 10.14 -1.11
CA ALA A 95 13.36 10.40 -1.30
C ALA A 95 13.85 9.71 -2.59
N GLY A 96 14.50 10.51 -3.44
CA GLY A 96 14.96 10.13 -4.77
C GLY A 96 13.97 10.53 -5.87
N ALA A 97 14.09 11.73 -6.41
CA ALA A 97 13.23 12.25 -7.46
C ALA A 97 13.70 11.88 -8.89
N GLY A 98 14.37 10.73 -9.04
CA GLY A 98 14.72 10.13 -10.31
C GLY A 98 13.51 9.55 -11.05
N HIS A 99 13.73 8.76 -12.11
CA HIS A 99 12.64 8.26 -12.97
C HIS A 99 11.53 7.53 -12.21
N LEU A 100 11.90 6.60 -11.30
CA LEU A 100 10.91 5.87 -10.51
C LEU A 100 10.18 6.80 -9.53
N GLY A 101 10.91 7.67 -8.85
CA GLY A 101 10.32 8.67 -7.94
C GLY A 101 9.31 9.56 -8.65
N GLN A 102 9.65 10.08 -9.84
CA GLN A 102 8.75 10.89 -10.66
C GLN A 102 7.50 10.12 -11.09
N ALA A 103 7.65 8.85 -11.49
CA ALA A 103 6.51 8.00 -11.83
C ALA A 103 5.57 7.82 -10.62
N LEU A 104 6.10 7.60 -9.43
CA LEU A 104 5.29 7.48 -8.21
C LEU A 104 4.62 8.80 -7.81
N LEU A 105 5.28 9.94 -7.99
CA LEU A 105 4.69 11.26 -7.73
C LEU A 105 3.46 11.56 -8.62
N THR A 106 3.39 10.96 -9.80
CA THR A 106 2.27 11.13 -10.75
C THR A 106 1.16 10.11 -10.60
N TYR A 107 1.39 9.02 -9.86
CA TYR A 107 0.45 7.93 -9.78
C TYR A 107 -0.78 8.31 -8.96
N ARG A 108 -1.88 8.61 -9.67
CA ARG A 108 -3.15 9.05 -9.05
C ARG A 108 -3.82 7.98 -8.19
N GLY A 109 -3.56 6.71 -8.47
CA GLY A 109 -4.17 5.60 -7.73
C GLY A 109 -3.82 5.57 -6.24
N PHE A 110 -2.78 6.26 -5.79
CA PHE A 110 -2.47 6.33 -4.36
C PHE A 110 -3.53 7.07 -3.55
N ALA A 111 -4.21 8.04 -4.13
CA ALA A 111 -5.29 8.76 -3.47
C ALA A 111 -6.46 7.84 -3.10
N ASP A 112 -6.74 6.82 -3.94
CA ASP A 112 -7.78 5.82 -3.69
C ASP A 112 -7.48 4.95 -2.45
N TYR A 113 -6.22 4.93 -2.03
CA TYR A 113 -5.73 4.22 -0.84
C TYR A 113 -5.39 5.16 0.32
N GLY A 114 -5.82 6.43 0.24
CA GLY A 114 -5.60 7.42 1.29
C GLY A 114 -4.13 7.84 1.45
N LEU A 115 -3.31 7.76 0.39
CA LEU A 115 -1.92 8.21 0.39
C LEU A 115 -1.79 9.50 -0.41
N ASP A 116 -1.23 10.54 0.21
CA ASP A 116 -0.86 11.80 -0.46
C ASP A 116 0.63 12.08 -0.30
N ILE A 117 1.38 11.97 -1.38
CA ILE A 117 2.80 12.34 -1.40
C ILE A 117 2.87 13.88 -1.43
N LYS A 118 3.30 14.48 -0.34
CA LYS A 118 3.33 15.94 -0.13
C LYS A 118 4.54 16.60 -0.79
N ALA A 119 5.70 15.95 -0.79
CA ALA A 119 6.96 16.47 -1.27
C ALA A 119 7.92 15.35 -1.69
N ALA A 120 8.89 15.70 -2.52
CA ALA A 120 10.05 14.88 -2.80
C ALA A 120 11.33 15.49 -2.21
N PHE A 121 12.35 14.66 -2.02
CA PHE A 121 13.69 15.03 -1.54
C PHE A 121 14.73 14.43 -2.47
N ASP A 122 15.74 15.21 -2.79
CA ASP A 122 16.85 14.75 -3.63
C ASP A 122 18.17 15.42 -3.21
N THR A 123 19.28 14.91 -3.71
CA THR A 123 20.62 15.48 -3.57
C THR A 123 21.06 16.22 -4.85
N ASP A 124 20.36 16.05 -5.97
CA ASP A 124 20.68 16.71 -7.24
C ASP A 124 20.32 18.19 -7.18
N PRO A 125 21.29 19.12 -7.28
CA PRO A 125 21.04 20.55 -7.28
C PRO A 125 20.11 21.03 -8.41
N ALA A 126 20.07 20.28 -9.51
CA ALA A 126 19.19 20.60 -10.65
C ALA A 126 17.70 20.35 -10.34
N LEU A 127 17.41 19.47 -9.39
CA LEU A 127 16.04 19.14 -8.96
C LEU A 127 15.59 19.94 -7.73
N ILE A 128 16.53 20.27 -6.85
CA ILE A 128 16.23 20.99 -5.60
C ILE A 128 15.63 22.37 -5.90
N GLY A 129 14.53 22.71 -5.22
CA GLY A 129 13.80 23.96 -5.41
C GLY A 129 12.82 23.95 -6.58
N THR A 130 12.80 22.90 -7.39
CA THR A 130 11.84 22.73 -8.48
C THR A 130 10.51 22.14 -7.97
N ARG A 131 9.56 21.99 -8.89
CA ARG A 131 8.32 21.23 -8.68
C ARG A 131 8.18 20.14 -9.72
N ILE A 132 7.96 18.91 -9.27
CA ILE A 132 7.66 17.78 -10.11
C ILE A 132 6.17 17.43 -9.96
N HIS A 133 5.39 17.60 -11.02
CA HIS A 133 3.94 17.42 -11.01
C HIS A 133 3.22 18.15 -9.87
N GLY A 134 3.65 19.41 -9.62
CA GLY A 134 3.09 20.25 -8.56
C GLY A 134 3.61 19.99 -7.15
N LYS A 135 4.37 18.91 -6.93
CA LYS A 135 4.98 18.59 -5.64
C LYS A 135 6.37 19.24 -5.54
N PRO A 136 6.69 19.95 -4.45
CA PRO A 136 8.00 20.58 -4.27
C PRO A 136 9.10 19.52 -4.07
N VAL A 137 10.31 19.83 -4.56
CA VAL A 137 11.52 19.04 -4.32
C VAL A 137 12.44 19.81 -3.37
N TYR A 138 12.75 19.22 -2.25
CA TYR A 138 13.64 19.77 -1.22
C TYR A 138 14.99 19.05 -1.20
N ALA A 139 16.01 19.72 -0.65
CA ALA A 139 17.26 19.08 -0.32
C ALA A 139 17.08 18.08 0.84
N MET A 140 17.87 17.01 0.86
CA MET A 140 17.80 15.96 1.88
C MET A 140 18.05 16.47 3.31
N ASP A 141 18.84 17.52 3.49
CA ASP A 141 19.10 18.14 4.79
C ASP A 141 17.85 18.79 5.43
N ARG A 142 16.84 19.10 4.63
CA ARG A 142 15.55 19.62 5.09
C ARG A 142 14.53 18.54 5.46
N LEU A 143 14.90 17.26 5.37
CA LEU A 143 13.96 16.15 5.56
C LEU A 143 13.26 16.21 6.93
N SER A 144 14.00 16.39 8.02
CA SER A 144 13.46 16.39 9.38
C SER A 144 12.48 17.54 9.61
N GLU A 145 12.84 18.75 9.15
CA GLU A 145 11.98 19.95 9.21
C GLU A 145 10.67 19.72 8.47
N MET A 146 10.77 19.23 7.22
CA MET A 146 9.62 19.10 6.33
C MET A 146 8.71 17.92 6.67
N VAL A 147 9.25 16.82 7.19
CA VAL A 147 8.44 15.70 7.70
C VAL A 147 7.48 16.18 8.79
N ALA A 148 7.98 16.96 9.73
CA ALA A 148 7.16 17.53 10.80
C ALA A 148 6.14 18.55 10.26
N ALA A 149 6.57 19.48 9.40
CA ALA A 149 5.71 20.54 8.85
C ALA A 149 4.58 19.98 7.95
N LEU A 150 4.82 18.87 7.26
CA LEU A 150 3.86 18.23 6.35
C LEU A 150 3.01 17.13 7.04
N ASP A 151 3.23 16.87 8.32
CA ASP A 151 2.64 15.75 9.07
C ASP A 151 2.78 14.43 8.29
N ALA A 152 3.99 14.18 7.75
CA ALA A 152 4.26 13.00 6.95
C ALA A 152 4.57 11.81 7.86
N ARG A 153 3.83 10.71 7.67
CA ARG A 153 3.98 9.48 8.44
C ARG A 153 4.62 8.35 7.62
N ILE A 154 4.63 8.48 6.30
CA ILE A 154 5.15 7.47 5.37
C ILE A 154 6.32 8.06 4.59
N GLY A 155 7.44 7.32 4.55
CA GLY A 155 8.59 7.60 3.72
C GLY A 155 8.65 6.63 2.54
N ILE A 156 8.78 7.15 1.32
CA ILE A 156 8.97 6.34 0.11
C ILE A 156 10.42 6.51 -0.33
N VAL A 157 11.14 5.39 -0.53
CA VAL A 157 12.56 5.37 -0.85
C VAL A 157 12.76 4.85 -2.27
N THR A 158 13.26 5.71 -3.16
CA THR A 158 13.52 5.42 -4.58
C THR A 158 14.93 5.82 -5.00
N VAL A 159 15.85 5.83 -4.06
CA VAL A 159 17.28 6.15 -4.26
C VAL A 159 18.08 4.94 -4.74
N PRO A 160 19.30 5.12 -5.29
CA PRO A 160 20.20 4.00 -5.56
C PRO A 160 20.50 3.16 -4.31
N ALA A 161 20.83 1.87 -4.52
CA ALA A 161 21.06 0.90 -3.44
C ALA A 161 22.05 1.40 -2.36
N GLN A 162 23.10 2.09 -2.79
CA GLN A 162 24.16 2.59 -1.91
C GLN A 162 23.69 3.66 -0.92
N ALA A 163 22.64 4.42 -1.27
CA ALA A 163 22.09 5.48 -0.43
C ALA A 163 20.89 5.01 0.41
N ALA A 164 20.35 3.83 0.14
CA ALA A 164 19.07 3.40 0.70
C ALA A 164 19.06 3.33 2.23
N GLN A 165 20.09 2.75 2.85
CA GLN A 165 20.18 2.64 4.31
C GLN A 165 20.27 4.03 4.96
N GLN A 166 21.15 4.90 4.46
CA GLN A 166 21.31 6.25 5.00
C GLN A 166 20.00 7.05 4.93
N VAL A 167 19.24 6.90 3.84
CA VAL A 167 17.95 7.57 3.68
C VAL A 167 16.91 6.99 4.66
N CYS A 168 16.87 5.67 4.85
CA CYS A 168 15.98 5.05 5.84
C CYS A 168 16.31 5.53 7.27
N ASP A 169 17.60 5.63 7.63
CA ASP A 169 18.03 6.15 8.94
C ASP A 169 17.60 7.60 9.14
N ALA A 170 17.77 8.44 8.11
CA ALA A 170 17.34 9.84 8.14
C ALA A 170 15.81 9.98 8.28
N MET A 171 15.04 9.15 7.57
CA MET A 171 13.58 9.11 7.69
C MET A 171 13.14 8.66 9.09
N ALA A 172 13.82 7.64 9.65
CA ALA A 172 13.56 7.17 11.00
C ALA A 172 13.82 8.26 12.04
N ALA A 173 14.95 8.96 11.93
CA ALA A 173 15.30 10.08 12.80
C ALA A 173 14.33 11.28 12.65
N ALA A 174 13.77 11.50 11.46
CA ALA A 174 12.77 12.52 11.20
C ALA A 174 11.36 12.20 11.73
N GLY A 175 11.12 11.00 12.29
CA GLY A 175 9.84 10.61 12.87
C GLY A 175 8.88 9.90 11.91
N ILE A 176 9.35 9.44 10.77
CA ILE A 176 8.57 8.58 9.86
C ILE A 176 8.20 7.28 10.57
N SER A 177 6.95 6.87 10.46
CA SER A 177 6.41 5.68 11.13
C SER A 177 6.37 4.43 10.23
N ALA A 178 6.37 4.62 8.90
CA ALA A 178 6.40 3.52 7.94
C ALA A 178 7.27 3.89 6.74
N ILE A 179 8.09 2.95 6.28
CA ILE A 179 8.96 3.12 5.11
C ILE A 179 8.57 2.13 4.03
N TRP A 180 8.34 2.65 2.83
CA TRP A 180 8.08 1.87 1.62
C TRP A 180 9.31 1.96 0.71
N ASN A 181 10.13 0.91 0.74
CA ASN A 181 11.42 0.87 0.07
C ASN A 181 11.32 0.23 -1.31
N PHE A 182 11.64 1.01 -2.34
CA PHE A 182 11.78 0.56 -3.74
C PHE A 182 13.24 0.46 -4.19
N ALA A 183 14.19 0.89 -3.36
CA ALA A 183 15.60 0.72 -3.68
C ALA A 183 15.96 -0.78 -3.73
N PRO A 184 16.81 -1.21 -4.69
CA PRO A 184 17.20 -2.61 -4.81
C PRO A 184 18.27 -2.97 -3.76
N ALA A 185 17.95 -2.75 -2.49
CA ALA A 185 18.82 -3.00 -1.35
C ALA A 185 18.02 -3.56 -0.17
N TYR A 186 18.68 -4.43 0.58
CA TYR A 186 18.20 -4.79 1.90
C TYR A 186 18.50 -3.64 2.87
N VAL A 187 17.47 -3.15 3.55
CA VAL A 187 17.60 -2.07 4.54
C VAL A 187 17.01 -2.52 5.87
N GLU A 188 17.56 -1.99 6.96
CA GLU A 188 17.08 -2.22 8.31
C GLU A 188 16.51 -0.93 8.89
N VAL A 189 15.45 -1.05 9.68
CA VAL A 189 14.84 0.08 10.38
C VAL A 189 14.60 -0.26 11.84
N PRO A 190 14.74 0.72 12.76
CA PRO A 190 14.49 0.47 14.17
C PRO A 190 12.98 0.22 14.44
N ARG A 191 12.68 -0.63 15.40
CA ARG A 191 11.29 -0.77 15.90
C ARG A 191 10.88 0.53 16.60
N PRO A 192 9.62 0.98 16.46
CA PRO A 192 8.45 0.30 15.88
C PRO A 192 8.17 0.63 14.41
N ILE A 193 9.13 1.14 13.63
CA ILE A 193 8.94 1.54 12.23
C ILE A 193 8.54 0.34 11.38
N ILE A 194 7.48 0.49 10.59
CA ILE A 194 7.02 -0.53 9.65
C ILE A 194 7.84 -0.41 8.36
N LEU A 195 8.45 -1.51 7.92
CA LEU A 195 9.18 -1.57 6.65
C LEU A 195 8.45 -2.49 5.67
N GLN A 196 8.18 -1.95 4.47
CA GLN A 196 7.74 -2.72 3.32
C GLN A 196 8.78 -2.58 2.21
N ASN A 197 9.32 -3.70 1.73
CA ASN A 197 10.26 -3.74 0.61
C ASN A 197 9.55 -4.18 -0.66
N GLU A 198 9.75 -3.44 -1.75
CA GLU A 198 9.28 -3.78 -3.09
C GLU A 198 10.48 -4.18 -3.97
N ASN A 199 10.44 -5.38 -4.50
CA ASN A 199 11.47 -5.87 -5.41
C ASN A 199 10.83 -6.29 -6.74
N ILE A 200 10.84 -5.37 -7.70
CA ILE A 200 10.30 -5.60 -9.05
C ILE A 200 11.03 -6.74 -9.75
N ALA A 201 12.34 -6.89 -9.51
CA ALA A 201 13.14 -7.96 -10.10
C ALA A 201 12.71 -9.35 -9.60
N THR A 202 12.26 -9.48 -8.36
CA THR A 202 11.75 -10.74 -7.83
C THR A 202 10.48 -11.20 -8.57
N SER A 203 9.58 -10.28 -8.89
CA SER A 203 8.38 -10.60 -9.68
C SER A 203 8.74 -11.10 -11.08
N LEU A 204 9.74 -10.49 -11.71
CA LEU A 204 10.25 -10.93 -13.02
C LEU A 204 10.90 -12.32 -12.93
N ALA A 205 11.70 -12.57 -11.90
CA ALA A 205 12.33 -13.88 -11.67
C ALA A 205 11.29 -15.00 -11.50
N LEU A 206 10.22 -14.73 -10.74
CA LEU A 206 9.10 -15.68 -10.58
C LEU A 206 8.37 -15.94 -11.90
N LEU A 207 8.16 -14.90 -12.72
CA LEU A 207 7.54 -15.06 -14.04
C LEU A 207 8.41 -15.90 -14.96
N SER A 208 9.71 -15.62 -15.03
CA SER A 208 10.68 -16.38 -15.82
C SER A 208 10.74 -17.86 -15.40
N SER A 209 10.74 -18.13 -14.09
CA SER A 209 10.71 -19.52 -13.58
C SER A 209 9.44 -20.26 -14.01
N LYS A 210 8.28 -19.59 -13.94
CA LYS A 210 7.01 -20.20 -14.39
C LYS A 210 7.01 -20.50 -15.89
N LEU A 211 7.57 -19.62 -16.72
CA LEU A 211 7.72 -19.87 -18.16
C LEU A 211 8.61 -21.09 -18.43
N SER A 212 9.77 -21.19 -17.78
CA SER A 212 10.66 -22.34 -17.93
C SER A 212 9.96 -23.66 -17.57
N MET A 213 9.18 -23.67 -16.49
CA MET A 213 8.40 -24.85 -16.09
C MET A 213 7.30 -25.23 -17.07
N MET A 214 6.74 -24.27 -17.80
CA MET A 214 5.76 -24.54 -18.87
C MET A 214 6.41 -25.13 -20.09
N ASP A 215 7.57 -24.63 -20.50
CA ASP A 215 8.33 -25.14 -21.64
C ASP A 215 8.82 -26.59 -21.43
N GLU A 216 9.19 -26.93 -20.20
CA GLU A 216 9.57 -28.32 -19.82
C GLU A 216 8.39 -29.30 -19.87
N ARG A 217 7.17 -28.83 -19.56
CA ARG A 217 5.96 -29.68 -19.62
C ARG A 217 5.36 -29.83 -21.00
N GLY A 218 5.76 -29.00 -21.95
CA GLY A 218 5.32 -29.03 -23.35
C GLY A 218 6.23 -29.87 -24.26
N ARG A 219 7.33 -30.41 -23.72
CA ARG A 219 8.22 -31.36 -24.39
C ARG A 219 7.96 -32.77 -23.91
#